data_222da463e3e8c88ed60f3efaca7f1d15
#
_entry.id   222da463e3e8c88ed60f3efaca7f1d15
#
_cell.length_a   1.000
_cell.length_b   1.000
_cell.length_c   1.000
_cell.angle_alpha   90.00
_cell.angle_beta   90.00
_cell.angle_gamma   90.00
#
_symmetry.space_group_name_H-M   'P 1'
#
loop_
_entity.id
_entity.type
_entity.pdbx_description
1 polymer ?
#
loop_
_entity_poly.entity_id
_entity_poly.type
_entity_poly.pdbx_seq_one_letter_code
_entity_poly.pdbx_strand_id
1 'polypeptide(L)'
;MEELRYSKKRIRIYIGTLLGVILAIGLIIVCNHCVSEKKSDSKYNESIETNGSILNNIVFGGELAEESGKIYYSNANDSWSLYRKNLKGETEQKLHDNRCDNINIGKGWLFCRDVKNHQIIKMRLDGSKKQVIYKGIIDNLAYYGDYLYFLEEREGIQHIAKIR
;
A
#
# COMPACT_ATOMS: atom_id res chain seq x y z
N MET A 1 -14.64 -58.35 44.44
CA MET A 1 -14.39 -58.22 42.98
C MET A 1 -15.07 -56.97 42.34
N GLU A 2 -16.16 -56.50 42.84
CA GLU A 2 -16.85 -55.28 42.33
C GLU A 2 -16.10 -53.97 42.61
N GLU A 3 -15.54 -53.78 43.78
CA GLU A 3 -14.76 -52.57 44.11
C GLU A 3 -13.56 -52.34 43.22
N LEU A 4 -12.85 -53.37 42.85
CA LEU A 4 -11.71 -53.30 41.92
C LEU A 4 -12.15 -52.90 40.48
N ARG A 5 -13.36 -53.26 40.12
CA ARG A 5 -13.96 -52.93 38.81
C ARG A 5 -14.34 -51.43 38.75
N TYR A 6 -14.92 -50.94 39.85
CA TYR A 6 -15.32 -49.53 40.02
C TYR A 6 -14.09 -48.59 40.05
N SER A 7 -13.05 -48.96 40.76
CA SER A 7 -11.79 -48.22 40.80
C SER A 7 -11.14 -48.11 39.41
N LYS A 8 -11.04 -49.18 38.65
CA LYS A 8 -10.48 -49.17 37.29
C LYS A 8 -11.30 -48.34 36.33
N LYS A 9 -12.64 -48.28 36.51
CA LYS A 9 -13.50 -47.41 35.66
C LYS A 9 -13.29 -45.94 35.95
N ARG A 10 -13.13 -45.53 37.21
CA ARG A 10 -12.80 -44.15 37.61
C ARG A 10 -11.44 -43.72 37.07
N ILE A 11 -10.42 -44.58 37.20
CA ILE A 11 -9.06 -44.28 36.71
C ILE A 11 -9.10 -44.07 35.21
N ARG A 12 -9.82 -44.85 34.41
CA ARG A 12 -9.95 -44.65 32.97
C ARG A 12 -10.64 -43.36 32.58
N ILE A 13 -11.64 -42.90 33.37
CA ILE A 13 -12.31 -41.63 33.17
C ILE A 13 -11.33 -40.48 33.48
N TYR A 14 -10.57 -40.52 34.56
CA TYR A 14 -9.57 -39.48 34.87
C TYR A 14 -8.44 -39.40 33.84
N ILE A 15 -7.98 -40.51 33.33
CA ILE A 15 -6.98 -40.53 32.27
C ILE A 15 -7.55 -39.93 30.96
N GLY A 16 -8.80 -40.26 30.60
CA GLY A 16 -9.44 -39.67 29.43
C GLY A 16 -9.66 -38.17 29.51
N THR A 17 -10.07 -37.66 30.69
CA THR A 17 -10.22 -36.21 30.89
C THR A 17 -8.87 -35.48 30.90
N LEU A 18 -7.84 -36.07 31.49
CA LEU A 18 -6.48 -35.50 31.49
C LEU A 18 -5.91 -35.40 30.07
N LEU A 19 -6.06 -36.45 29.25
CA LEU A 19 -5.66 -36.44 27.85
C LEU A 19 -6.43 -35.38 27.03
N GLY A 20 -7.72 -35.22 27.26
CA GLY A 20 -8.53 -34.17 26.62
C GLY A 20 -8.06 -32.77 26.95
N VAL A 21 -7.70 -32.50 28.21
CA VAL A 21 -7.15 -31.19 28.64
C VAL A 21 -5.78 -30.93 28.00
N ILE A 22 -4.90 -31.91 27.94
CA ILE A 22 -3.58 -31.77 27.30
C ILE A 22 -3.72 -31.46 25.81
N LEU A 23 -4.63 -32.14 25.10
CA LEU A 23 -4.92 -31.86 23.69
C LEU A 23 -5.49 -30.45 23.48
N ALA A 24 -6.40 -29.99 24.35
CA ALA A 24 -6.94 -28.63 24.29
C ALA A 24 -5.86 -27.55 24.51
N ILE A 25 -4.97 -27.76 25.49
CA ILE A 25 -3.84 -26.86 25.75
C ILE A 25 -2.88 -26.85 24.54
N GLY A 26 -2.58 -28.01 23.95
CA GLY A 26 -1.74 -28.12 22.76
C GLY A 26 -2.34 -27.35 21.59
N LEU A 27 -3.65 -27.45 21.32
CA LEU A 27 -4.36 -26.67 20.30
C LEU A 27 -4.29 -25.16 20.52
N ILE A 28 -4.44 -24.72 21.77
CA ILE A 28 -4.34 -23.30 22.13
C ILE A 28 -2.91 -22.76 21.87
N ILE A 29 -1.88 -23.54 22.22
CA ILE A 29 -0.48 -23.15 21.97
C ILE A 29 -0.20 -23.05 20.46
N VAL A 30 -0.64 -24.01 19.67
CA VAL A 30 -0.50 -23.98 18.21
C VAL A 30 -1.25 -22.80 17.59
N CYS A 31 -2.49 -22.54 18.04
CA CYS A 31 -3.28 -21.39 17.56
C CYS A 31 -2.62 -20.06 17.91
N ASN A 32 -2.09 -19.92 19.14
CA ASN A 32 -1.36 -18.72 19.55
C ASN A 32 -0.05 -18.54 18.78
N HIS A 33 0.62 -19.63 18.40
CA HIS A 33 1.84 -19.55 17.59
C HIS A 33 1.52 -19.11 16.17
N CYS A 34 0.47 -19.65 15.53
CA CYS A 34 0.00 -19.19 14.21
C CYS A 34 -0.47 -17.73 14.23
N VAL A 35 -1.11 -17.27 15.31
CA VAL A 35 -1.52 -15.86 15.46
C VAL A 35 -0.31 -14.95 15.67
N SER A 36 0.73 -15.43 16.39
CA SER A 36 1.98 -14.69 16.60
C SER A 36 2.79 -14.54 15.29
N GLU A 37 2.83 -15.57 14.45
CA GLU A 37 3.49 -15.48 13.14
C GLU A 37 2.77 -14.51 12.20
N LYS A 38 1.42 -14.52 12.13
CA LYS A 38 0.65 -13.53 11.38
C LYS A 38 0.85 -12.09 11.87
N LYS A 39 1.08 -11.91 13.17
CA LYS A 39 1.36 -10.60 13.77
C LYS A 39 2.79 -10.13 13.50
N SER A 40 3.74 -11.05 13.30
CA SER A 40 5.11 -10.74 12.88
C SER A 40 5.16 -10.25 11.43
N ASP A 41 4.41 -10.86 10.51
CA ASP A 41 4.34 -10.42 9.11
C ASP A 41 3.64 -9.05 8.98
N SER A 42 2.63 -8.78 9.82
CA SER A 42 1.99 -7.46 9.93
C SER A 42 2.96 -6.38 10.43
N LYS A 43 3.87 -6.72 11.34
CA LYS A 43 4.82 -5.75 11.92
C LYS A 43 5.96 -5.38 10.95
N TYR A 44 6.31 -6.28 10.02
CA TYR A 44 7.26 -5.98 8.94
C TYR A 44 6.66 -5.00 7.91
N ASN A 45 5.35 -5.07 7.70
CA ASN A 45 4.63 -4.15 6.80
C ASN A 45 4.33 -2.78 7.44
N GLU A 46 4.32 -2.65 8.77
CA GLU A 46 4.12 -1.36 9.46
C GLU A 46 5.37 -0.49 9.54
N SER A 47 6.57 -1.03 9.34
CA SER A 47 7.82 -0.27 9.40
C SER A 47 8.30 0.28 8.06
N ILE A 48 7.70 -0.13 6.96
CA ILE A 48 7.83 0.59 5.70
C ILE A 48 6.78 1.70 5.79
N GLU A 49 7.18 2.91 6.16
CA GLU A 49 6.45 4.11 5.77
C GLU A 49 6.41 4.13 4.24
N THR A 50 5.55 3.32 3.68
CA THR A 50 5.14 3.43 2.30
C THR A 50 4.32 4.71 2.21
N ASN A 51 4.98 5.81 1.97
CA ASN A 51 4.34 6.86 1.18
C ASN A 51 3.76 6.10 -0.01
N GLY A 52 2.41 5.99 -0.09
CA GLY A 52 1.68 4.99 -0.87
C GLY A 52 1.93 4.93 -2.38
N SER A 53 3.03 5.47 -2.82
CA SER A 53 3.39 5.69 -4.21
C SER A 53 4.52 4.80 -4.73
N ILE A 54 5.47 4.37 -3.89
CA ILE A 54 6.73 3.79 -4.42
C ILE A 54 6.51 2.43 -5.06
N LEU A 55 5.78 1.53 -4.40
CA LEU A 55 5.50 0.20 -4.96
C LEU A 55 4.57 0.26 -6.17
N ASN A 56 3.55 1.12 -6.14
CA ASN A 56 2.62 1.28 -7.25
C ASN A 56 3.29 1.91 -8.48
N ASN A 57 4.23 2.83 -8.30
CA ASN A 57 4.97 3.44 -9.40
C ASN A 57 5.91 2.46 -10.10
N ILE A 58 6.49 1.52 -9.35
CA ILE A 58 7.42 0.52 -9.90
C ILE A 58 6.67 -0.61 -10.62
N VAL A 59 5.53 -1.06 -10.08
CA VAL A 59 4.84 -2.28 -10.56
C VAL A 59 3.74 -1.97 -11.57
N PHE A 60 3.05 -0.83 -11.46
CA PHE A 60 1.85 -0.49 -12.24
C PHE A 60 1.96 0.82 -13.05
N GLY A 61 3.17 1.32 -13.31
CA GLY A 61 3.35 2.57 -14.05
C GLY A 61 2.87 3.82 -13.31
N GLY A 62 2.55 3.71 -12.00
CA GLY A 62 2.18 4.84 -11.16
C GLY A 62 0.84 5.49 -11.49
N GLU A 63 -0.11 4.73 -11.98
CA GLU A 63 -1.44 5.26 -12.35
C GLU A 63 -2.39 5.43 -11.16
N LEU A 64 -1.96 5.05 -9.95
CA LEU A 64 -2.75 5.12 -8.73
C LEU A 64 -1.89 5.44 -7.51
N ALA A 65 -2.42 6.28 -6.61
CA ALA A 65 -1.88 6.52 -5.27
C ALA A 65 -3.02 6.64 -4.25
N GLU A 66 -2.76 6.31 -2.99
CA GLU A 66 -3.73 6.45 -1.91
C GLU A 66 -3.17 7.35 -0.81
N GLU A 67 -4.02 8.22 -0.26
CA GLU A 67 -3.71 9.04 0.90
C GLU A 67 -4.98 9.36 1.69
N SER A 68 -4.96 9.02 2.98
CA SER A 68 -6.03 9.36 3.93
C SER A 68 -7.44 8.92 3.47
N GLY A 69 -7.56 7.68 2.96
CA GLY A 69 -8.82 7.10 2.50
C GLY A 69 -9.35 7.66 1.19
N LYS A 70 -8.48 8.31 0.42
CA LYS A 70 -8.76 8.79 -0.94
C LYS A 70 -7.79 8.16 -1.91
N ILE A 71 -8.31 7.75 -3.07
CA ILE A 71 -7.49 7.33 -4.20
C ILE A 71 -7.36 8.46 -5.21
N TYR A 72 -6.17 8.57 -5.77
CA TYR A 72 -5.80 9.47 -6.85
C TYR A 72 -5.38 8.60 -8.02
N TYR A 73 -5.98 8.77 -9.17
CA TYR A 73 -5.80 7.81 -10.26
C TYR A 73 -6.02 8.46 -11.63
N SER A 74 -5.43 7.83 -12.63
CA SER A 74 -5.64 8.16 -14.04
C SER A 74 -6.90 7.47 -14.54
N ASN A 75 -7.91 8.23 -14.95
CA ASN A 75 -9.18 7.68 -15.41
C ASN A 75 -9.13 7.33 -16.88
N ALA A 76 -9.06 6.05 -17.21
CA ALA A 76 -9.03 5.56 -18.59
C ALA A 76 -10.29 5.94 -19.39
N ASN A 77 -11.43 6.11 -18.75
CA ASN A 77 -12.68 6.50 -19.40
C ASN A 77 -12.73 7.99 -19.78
N ASP A 78 -11.76 8.78 -19.28
CA ASP A 78 -11.66 10.21 -19.59
C ASP A 78 -10.21 10.55 -20.01
N SER A 79 -9.74 9.90 -21.04
CA SER A 79 -8.42 10.16 -21.66
C SER A 79 -7.24 10.12 -20.65
N TRP A 80 -7.35 9.32 -19.61
CA TRP A 80 -6.38 9.19 -18.52
C TRP A 80 -6.15 10.48 -17.72
N SER A 81 -7.16 11.35 -17.69
CA SER A 81 -7.19 12.53 -16.85
C SER A 81 -7.02 12.14 -15.36
N LEU A 82 -6.42 13.02 -14.56
CA LEU A 82 -6.22 12.77 -13.14
C LEU A 82 -7.49 13.03 -12.34
N TYR A 83 -7.89 12.05 -11.56
CA TYR A 83 -9.06 12.08 -10.68
C TYR A 83 -8.72 11.79 -9.23
N ARG A 84 -9.62 12.20 -8.34
CA ARG A 84 -9.64 11.82 -6.93
C ARG A 84 -11.01 11.24 -6.58
N LYS A 85 -11.04 10.17 -5.77
CA LYS A 85 -12.25 9.53 -5.25
C LYS A 85 -12.08 9.13 -3.79
N ASN A 86 -13.13 9.23 -2.98
CA ASN A 86 -13.16 8.64 -1.64
C ASN A 86 -13.33 7.12 -1.74
N LEU A 87 -12.59 6.34 -0.97
CA LEU A 87 -12.73 4.88 -0.93
C LEU A 87 -14.11 4.42 -0.44
N LYS A 88 -14.76 5.22 0.42
CA LYS A 88 -16.08 4.93 1.02
C LYS A 88 -17.23 5.71 0.38
N GLY A 89 -17.01 6.39 -0.73
CA GLY A 89 -18.02 7.27 -1.35
C GLY A 89 -17.99 7.24 -2.86
N GLU A 90 -19.08 7.70 -3.48
CA GLU A 90 -19.24 7.71 -4.93
C GLU A 90 -18.74 9.00 -5.61
N THR A 91 -18.40 10.02 -4.82
CA THR A 91 -17.98 11.32 -5.37
C THR A 91 -16.58 11.26 -5.97
N GLU A 92 -16.51 11.47 -7.27
CA GLU A 92 -15.29 11.68 -8.02
C GLU A 92 -15.06 13.16 -8.31
N GLN A 93 -13.80 13.57 -8.34
CA GLN A 93 -13.41 14.91 -8.73
C GLN A 93 -12.23 14.84 -9.69
N LYS A 94 -12.40 15.47 -10.86
CA LYS A 94 -11.28 15.69 -11.78
C LYS A 94 -10.32 16.74 -11.21
N LEU A 95 -9.04 16.46 -11.21
CA LEU A 95 -7.97 17.34 -10.72
C LEU A 95 -7.14 17.93 -11.86
N HIS A 96 -7.00 17.21 -12.99
CA HIS A 96 -6.24 17.65 -14.16
C HIS A 96 -6.77 17.00 -15.43
N ASP A 97 -6.77 17.74 -16.55
CA ASP A 97 -7.41 17.34 -17.81
C ASP A 97 -6.53 16.45 -18.70
N ASN A 98 -5.21 16.49 -18.53
CA ASN A 98 -4.31 15.67 -19.32
C ASN A 98 -4.00 14.34 -18.64
N ARG A 99 -3.51 13.38 -19.42
CA ARG A 99 -2.98 12.14 -18.88
C ARG A 99 -1.90 12.41 -17.85
N CYS A 100 -2.15 11.95 -16.63
CA CYS A 100 -1.19 11.96 -15.53
C CYS A 100 -0.83 10.52 -15.16
N ASP A 101 0.45 10.21 -15.16
CA ASP A 101 0.96 8.95 -14.62
C ASP A 101 2.10 9.21 -13.62
N ASN A 102 2.68 8.14 -13.07
CA ASN A 102 3.69 8.24 -12.01
C ASN A 102 3.20 9.15 -10.85
N ILE A 103 1.98 8.89 -10.38
CA ILE A 103 1.33 9.66 -9.32
C ILE A 103 2.04 9.36 -8.00
N ASN A 104 2.56 10.40 -7.36
CA ASN A 104 3.24 10.33 -6.08
C ASN A 104 2.59 11.30 -5.09
N ILE A 105 2.55 10.93 -3.81
CA ILE A 105 2.04 11.79 -2.75
C ILE A 105 3.11 11.91 -1.66
N GLY A 106 3.34 13.12 -1.20
CA GLY A 106 4.26 13.39 -0.10
C GLY A 106 4.02 14.75 0.51
N LYS A 107 3.99 14.82 1.85
CA LYS A 107 3.81 16.07 2.63
C LYS A 107 2.62 16.93 2.20
N GLY A 108 1.49 16.27 1.88
CA GLY A 108 0.24 16.94 1.48
C GLY A 108 0.27 17.53 0.07
N TRP A 109 1.20 17.08 -0.76
CA TRP A 109 1.31 17.40 -2.17
C TRP A 109 1.19 16.15 -3.04
N LEU A 110 0.53 16.30 -4.17
CA LEU A 110 0.50 15.35 -5.25
C LEU A 110 1.48 15.81 -6.33
N PHE A 111 2.24 14.86 -6.85
CA PHE A 111 3.15 15.03 -7.98
C PHE A 111 2.78 14.01 -9.04
N CYS A 112 2.75 14.40 -10.30
CA CYS A 112 2.61 13.45 -11.40
C CYS A 112 3.30 13.94 -12.66
N ARG A 113 3.53 13.03 -13.60
CA ARG A 113 3.97 13.36 -14.94
C ARG A 113 2.75 13.69 -15.80
N ASP A 114 2.66 14.92 -16.29
CA ASP A 114 1.74 15.32 -17.35
C ASP A 114 2.36 14.89 -18.69
N VAL A 115 1.89 13.77 -19.20
CA VAL A 115 2.46 13.10 -20.38
C VAL A 115 2.36 13.98 -21.63
N LYS A 116 1.22 14.63 -21.82
CA LYS A 116 0.96 15.46 -23.01
C LYS A 116 1.90 16.66 -23.12
N ASN A 117 2.23 17.26 -22.00
CA ASN A 117 3.03 18.48 -21.97
C ASN A 117 4.51 18.24 -21.63
N HIS A 118 4.93 16.98 -21.45
CA HIS A 118 6.29 16.60 -21.06
C HIS A 118 6.77 17.38 -19.83
N GLN A 119 5.99 17.29 -18.73
CA GLN A 119 6.30 18.07 -17.53
C GLN A 119 5.92 17.32 -16.25
N ILE A 120 6.57 17.69 -15.14
CA ILE A 120 6.14 17.30 -13.80
C ILE A 120 5.28 18.42 -13.24
N ILE A 121 4.08 18.07 -12.80
CA ILE A 121 3.19 18.97 -12.10
C ILE A 121 3.11 18.61 -10.61
N LYS A 122 2.95 19.64 -9.80
CA LYS A 122 2.73 19.57 -8.36
C LYS A 122 1.44 20.28 -8.03
N MET A 123 0.61 19.70 -7.16
CA MET A 123 -0.63 20.34 -6.69
C MET A 123 -0.97 19.89 -5.27
N ARG A 124 -1.88 20.60 -4.61
CA ARG A 124 -2.49 20.09 -3.38
C ARG A 124 -3.39 18.90 -3.66
N LEU A 125 -3.68 18.11 -2.64
CA LEU A 125 -4.54 16.93 -2.74
C LEU A 125 -5.99 17.23 -3.15
N ASP A 126 -6.41 18.48 -3.11
CA ASP A 126 -7.70 18.98 -3.60
C ASP A 126 -7.64 19.51 -5.05
N GLY A 127 -6.48 19.46 -5.69
CA GLY A 127 -6.23 19.99 -7.03
C GLY A 127 -5.82 21.47 -7.05
N SER A 128 -5.86 22.16 -5.92
CA SER A 128 -5.44 23.57 -5.82
C SER A 128 -3.92 23.75 -5.89
N LYS A 129 -3.45 24.98 -6.07
CA LYS A 129 -2.04 25.36 -6.13
C LYS A 129 -1.22 24.57 -7.16
N LYS A 130 -1.82 24.27 -8.29
CA LYS A 130 -1.16 23.56 -9.38
C LYS A 130 0.02 24.37 -9.96
N GLN A 131 1.17 23.71 -10.09
CA GLN A 131 2.41 24.32 -10.59
C GLN A 131 3.16 23.31 -11.46
N VAL A 132 3.79 23.80 -12.51
CA VAL A 132 4.79 23.04 -13.26
C VAL A 132 6.13 23.22 -12.54
N ILE A 133 6.75 22.12 -12.13
CA ILE A 133 8.03 22.15 -11.39
C ILE A 133 9.21 21.63 -12.21
N TYR A 134 8.95 20.97 -13.34
CA TYR A 134 9.95 20.53 -14.31
C TYR A 134 9.34 20.39 -15.71
N LYS A 135 10.13 20.63 -16.75
CA LYS A 135 9.78 20.42 -18.18
C LYS A 135 10.88 19.63 -18.87
N GLY A 136 10.52 18.58 -19.58
CA GLY A 136 11.42 17.71 -20.33
C GLY A 136 10.78 16.35 -20.59
N ILE A 137 11.45 15.52 -21.38
CA ILE A 137 11.07 14.12 -21.58
C ILE A 137 11.50 13.36 -20.34
N ILE A 138 10.54 12.87 -19.58
CA ILE A 138 10.74 12.25 -18.26
C ILE A 138 10.02 10.93 -18.16
N ASP A 139 10.63 10.00 -17.40
CA ASP A 139 10.06 8.70 -17.04
C ASP A 139 10.34 8.37 -15.56
N ASN A 140 9.61 7.39 -15.02
CA ASN A 140 9.87 6.78 -13.72
C ASN A 140 9.98 7.77 -12.56
N LEU A 141 9.02 8.70 -12.44
CA LEU A 141 8.98 9.66 -11.35
C LEU A 141 8.71 8.97 -9.99
N ALA A 142 9.55 9.22 -8.99
CA ALA A 142 9.41 8.72 -7.63
C ALA A 142 9.68 9.81 -6.59
N TYR A 143 8.82 9.95 -5.59
CA TYR A 143 9.04 10.84 -4.45
C TYR A 143 9.64 10.07 -3.27
N TYR A 144 10.81 10.48 -2.82
CA TYR A 144 11.49 9.90 -1.67
C TYR A 144 12.34 10.93 -0.92
N GLY A 145 12.24 10.97 0.41
CA GLY A 145 13.09 11.79 1.27
C GLY A 145 13.13 13.27 0.91
N ASP A 146 12.00 13.90 0.59
CA ASP A 146 11.87 15.31 0.17
C ASP A 146 12.34 15.63 -1.25
N TYR A 147 12.69 14.63 -2.03
CA TYR A 147 13.11 14.79 -3.42
C TYR A 147 12.22 13.99 -4.35
N LEU A 148 12.05 14.52 -5.55
CA LEU A 148 11.54 13.79 -6.70
C LEU A 148 12.73 13.31 -7.53
N TYR A 149 12.79 12.01 -7.76
CA TYR A 149 13.77 11.35 -8.63
C TYR A 149 13.05 10.92 -9.90
N PHE A 150 13.70 11.08 -11.04
CA PHE A 150 13.14 10.67 -12.33
C PHE A 150 14.25 10.40 -13.34
N LEU A 151 13.90 9.71 -14.41
CA LEU A 151 14.74 9.61 -15.59
C LEU A 151 14.37 10.76 -16.53
N GLU A 152 15.35 11.50 -17.00
CA GLU A 152 15.19 12.49 -18.06
C GLU A 152 15.96 12.07 -19.29
N GLU A 153 15.39 12.33 -20.45
CA GLU A 153 16.08 12.14 -21.71
C GLU A 153 16.66 13.48 -22.19
N ARG A 154 17.97 13.48 -22.44
CA ARG A 154 18.70 14.59 -23.07
C ARG A 154 19.53 14.04 -24.19
N GLU A 155 19.35 14.56 -25.39
CA GLU A 155 20.12 14.16 -26.58
C GLU A 155 20.07 12.65 -26.87
N GLY A 156 18.92 12.01 -26.59
CA GLY A 156 18.72 10.57 -26.77
C GLY A 156 19.33 9.69 -25.66
N ILE A 157 19.86 10.28 -24.59
CA ILE A 157 20.47 9.56 -23.45
C ILE A 157 19.62 9.78 -22.20
N GLN A 158 19.36 8.69 -21.46
CA GLN A 158 18.65 8.77 -20.18
C GLN A 158 19.61 9.08 -19.04
N HIS A 159 19.24 10.06 -18.22
CA HIS A 159 19.96 10.48 -17.04
C HIS A 159 19.05 10.41 -15.81
N ILE A 160 19.62 10.04 -14.64
CA ILE A 160 18.91 10.16 -13.36
C ILE A 160 19.00 11.62 -12.92
N ALA A 161 17.86 12.25 -12.72
CA ALA A 161 17.73 13.60 -12.19
C ALA A 161 16.98 13.63 -10.86
N LYS A 162 17.19 14.69 -10.08
CA LYS A 162 16.40 14.94 -8.87
C LYS A 162 16.12 16.44 -8.69
N ILE A 163 14.93 16.73 -8.16
CA ILE A 163 14.53 18.10 -7.73
C ILE A 163 13.95 18.04 -6.31
N ARG A 164 13.97 19.16 -5.61
CA ARG A 164 13.43 19.28 -4.25
C ARG A 164 12.05 19.94 -4.24
#